data_e2448697cd36ee5a522f19595226c8db
#
_entry.id   e2448697cd36ee5a522f19595226c8db
#
_cell.length_a   1.000
_cell.length_b   1.000
_cell.length_c   1.000
_cell.angle_alpha   90.00
_cell.angle_beta   90.00
_cell.angle_gamma   90.00
#
_symmetry.space_group_name_H-M   'P 1'
#
loop_
_entity.id
_entity.type
_entity.pdbx_description
1 polymer ?
#
loop_
_entity_poly.entity_id
_entity_poly.type
_entity_poly.pdbx_seq_one_letter_code
_entity_poly.pdbx_strand_id
1 'polypeptide(L)'
;MATLPDLPQTEIAIIQMTNAFRREQKLGTLSSNKQLAAAARAYAAYLARNGALSHSADGRSMDARVREKGYRFCWLAENLSWRRDEKGYTTSALAGTVVTGWKNSSGHRANMASPKVTQIGVGVARAPGATPQFYSVQIMGRPPGKGCPEVPRR
;
A
#
# COMPACT_ATOMS: atom_id res chain seq x y z
N MET A 1 -27.62 -4.08 -7.72
CA MET A 1 -26.79 -3.76 -6.52
C MET A 1 -25.32 -3.98 -6.83
N ALA A 2 -24.47 -3.08 -6.38
CA ALA A 2 -23.04 -3.23 -6.57
C ALA A 2 -22.47 -4.34 -5.66
N THR A 3 -21.48 -5.06 -6.17
CA THR A 3 -20.70 -6.02 -5.39
C THR A 3 -19.65 -5.25 -4.59
N LEU A 4 -19.53 -5.53 -3.29
CA LEU A 4 -18.56 -4.86 -2.43
C LEU A 4 -17.53 -5.85 -1.90
N PRO A 5 -16.26 -5.48 -1.91
CA PRO A 5 -15.20 -6.34 -1.39
C PRO A 5 -15.17 -6.31 0.14
N ASP A 6 -14.62 -7.35 0.75
CA ASP A 6 -14.22 -7.33 2.14
C ASP A 6 -12.86 -6.60 2.22
N LEU A 7 -12.81 -5.46 2.89
CA LEU A 7 -11.59 -4.62 2.86
C LEU A 7 -10.41 -5.27 3.57
N PRO A 8 -10.56 -5.85 4.79
CA PRO A 8 -9.44 -6.56 5.41
C PRO A 8 -8.92 -7.72 4.55
N GLN A 9 -9.80 -8.49 3.94
CA GLN A 9 -9.38 -9.59 3.05
C GLN A 9 -8.73 -9.08 1.76
N THR A 10 -9.16 -7.92 1.26
CA THR A 10 -8.52 -7.27 0.11
C THR A 10 -7.07 -6.88 0.45
N GLU A 11 -6.85 -6.34 1.64
CA GLU A 11 -5.49 -6.00 2.12
C GLU A 11 -4.59 -7.24 2.15
N ILE A 12 -5.10 -8.35 2.69
CA ILE A 12 -4.38 -9.62 2.73
C ILE A 12 -4.07 -10.12 1.31
N ALA A 13 -5.05 -10.06 0.41
CA ALA A 13 -4.87 -10.51 -0.97
C ALA A 13 -3.82 -9.67 -1.71
N ILE A 14 -3.79 -8.34 -1.47
CA ILE A 14 -2.77 -7.46 -2.06
C ILE A 14 -1.37 -7.88 -1.58
N ILE A 15 -1.20 -8.17 -0.30
CA ILE A 15 0.08 -8.65 0.24
C ILE A 15 0.49 -9.97 -0.40
N GLN A 16 -0.44 -10.91 -0.50
CA GLN A 16 -0.18 -12.23 -1.11
C GLN A 16 0.23 -12.10 -2.58
N MET A 17 -0.48 -11.26 -3.34
CA MET A 17 -0.18 -11.03 -4.76
C MET A 17 1.15 -10.30 -4.95
N THR A 18 1.48 -9.35 -4.06
CA THR A 18 2.77 -8.67 -4.06
C THR A 18 3.91 -9.68 -3.83
N ASN A 19 3.75 -10.56 -2.87
CA ASN A 19 4.74 -11.59 -2.57
C ASN A 19 4.85 -12.64 -3.69
N ALA A 20 3.75 -12.97 -4.35
CA ALA A 20 3.79 -13.84 -5.52
C ALA A 20 4.61 -13.22 -6.65
N PHE A 21 4.40 -11.93 -6.91
CA PHE A 21 5.18 -11.16 -7.87
C PHE A 21 6.67 -11.16 -7.50
N ARG A 22 6.99 -10.90 -6.21
CA ARG A 22 8.38 -10.89 -5.76
C ARG A 22 9.05 -12.25 -5.96
N ARG A 23 8.34 -13.36 -5.66
CA ARG A 23 8.87 -14.71 -5.91
C ARG A 23 9.16 -14.94 -7.39
N GLU A 24 8.27 -14.48 -8.28
CA GLU A 24 8.49 -14.56 -9.74
C GLU A 24 9.75 -13.80 -10.16
N GLN A 25 10.06 -12.69 -9.46
CA GLN A 25 11.26 -11.89 -9.69
C GLN A 25 12.49 -12.42 -8.93
N LYS A 26 12.36 -13.57 -8.26
CA LYS A 26 13.42 -14.18 -7.44
C LYS A 26 13.90 -13.30 -6.30
N LEU A 27 12.97 -12.55 -5.70
CA LEU A 27 13.20 -11.69 -4.54
C LEU A 27 12.59 -12.33 -3.30
N GLY A 28 13.13 -11.99 -2.12
CA GLY A 28 12.56 -12.41 -0.85
C GLY A 28 11.16 -11.85 -0.65
N THR A 29 10.29 -12.61 0.02
CA THR A 29 8.95 -12.14 0.36
C THR A 29 9.01 -11.12 1.50
N LEU A 30 8.00 -10.24 1.53
CA LEU A 30 7.86 -9.22 2.56
C LEU A 30 7.05 -9.76 3.73
N SER A 31 7.49 -9.47 4.95
CA SER A 31 6.75 -9.78 6.17
C SER A 31 5.75 -8.68 6.48
N SER A 32 4.55 -9.02 6.92
CA SER A 32 3.57 -8.04 7.36
C SER A 32 4.06 -7.32 8.61
N ASN A 33 3.85 -6.00 8.66
CA ASN A 33 4.21 -5.16 9.79
C ASN A 33 3.01 -4.32 10.23
N LYS A 34 2.67 -4.37 11.52
CA LYS A 34 1.49 -3.69 12.07
C LYS A 34 1.56 -2.17 11.97
N GLN A 35 2.72 -1.60 12.15
CA GLN A 35 2.92 -0.15 12.10
C GLN A 35 2.79 0.37 10.68
N LEU A 36 3.36 -0.34 9.71
CA LEU A 36 3.17 -0.02 8.28
C LEU A 36 1.70 -0.17 7.89
N ALA A 37 1.04 -1.23 8.35
CA ALA A 37 -0.40 -1.43 8.09
C ALA A 37 -1.24 -0.29 8.67
N ALA A 38 -0.94 0.15 9.91
CA ALA A 38 -1.65 1.25 10.55
C ALA A 38 -1.47 2.56 9.76
N ALA A 39 -0.25 2.86 9.32
CA ALA A 39 0.03 4.03 8.50
C ALA A 39 -0.69 3.98 7.15
N ALA A 40 -0.65 2.82 6.49
CA ALA A 40 -1.31 2.62 5.20
C ALA A 40 -2.83 2.76 5.31
N ARG A 41 -3.45 2.18 6.34
CA ARG A 41 -4.90 2.29 6.57
C ARG A 41 -5.33 3.72 6.86
N ALA A 42 -4.59 4.43 7.72
CA ALA A 42 -4.89 5.82 8.04
C ALA A 42 -4.82 6.70 6.79
N TYR A 43 -3.81 6.49 5.96
CA TYR A 43 -3.65 7.27 4.75
C TYR A 43 -4.69 6.92 3.67
N ALA A 44 -5.02 5.64 3.50
CA ALA A 44 -6.09 5.22 2.60
C ALA A 44 -7.43 5.88 2.98
N ALA A 45 -7.74 5.91 4.28
CA ALA A 45 -8.95 6.57 4.79
C ALA A 45 -8.92 8.07 4.50
N TYR A 46 -7.77 8.73 4.66
CA TYR A 46 -7.61 10.15 4.35
C TYR A 46 -7.84 10.41 2.85
N LEU A 47 -7.19 9.64 1.98
CA LEU A 47 -7.35 9.77 0.53
C LEU A 47 -8.81 9.57 0.12
N ALA A 48 -9.47 8.58 0.67
CA ALA A 48 -10.88 8.28 0.36
C ALA A 48 -11.82 9.41 0.77
N ARG A 49 -11.62 10.01 1.96
CA ARG A 49 -12.45 11.13 2.43
C ARG A 49 -12.24 12.39 1.60
N ASN A 50 -11.04 12.62 1.11
CA ASN A 50 -10.69 13.87 0.43
C ASN A 50 -10.67 13.74 -1.10
N GLY A 51 -10.89 12.54 -1.64
CA GLY A 51 -10.89 12.30 -3.08
C GLY A 51 -9.56 12.66 -3.75
N ALA A 52 -8.44 12.45 -3.06
CA ALA A 52 -7.11 12.86 -3.54
C ALA A 52 -6.21 11.63 -3.70
N LEU A 53 -5.47 11.56 -4.80
CA LEU A 53 -4.48 10.51 -5.04
C LEU A 53 -3.10 11.16 -5.17
N SER A 54 -2.42 11.32 -4.05
CA SER A 54 -1.11 11.96 -3.97
C SER A 54 -0.34 11.42 -2.77
N HIS A 55 0.98 11.34 -2.89
CA HIS A 55 1.86 10.91 -1.80
C HIS A 55 1.94 11.93 -0.65
N SER A 56 1.43 13.13 -0.84
CA SER A 56 1.47 14.21 0.15
C SER A 56 0.13 14.95 0.27
N ALA A 57 -0.98 14.25 0.03
CA ALA A 57 -2.32 14.84 0.06
C ALA A 57 -2.67 15.44 1.42
N ASP A 58 -2.14 14.87 2.52
CA ASP A 58 -2.34 15.34 3.89
C ASP A 58 -1.30 16.39 4.32
N GLY A 59 -0.49 16.91 3.38
CA GLY A 59 0.58 17.87 3.67
C GLY A 59 1.79 17.26 4.35
N ARG A 60 1.86 15.92 4.45
CA ARG A 60 2.92 15.21 5.15
C ARG A 60 3.65 14.25 4.21
N SER A 61 4.90 13.93 4.53
CA SER A 61 5.65 12.91 3.82
C SER A 61 5.25 11.50 4.29
N MET A 62 5.52 10.51 3.48
CA MET A 62 5.42 9.10 3.84
C MET A 62 6.23 8.81 5.12
N ASP A 63 7.42 9.39 5.23
CA ASP A 63 8.30 9.26 6.38
C ASP A 63 7.60 9.69 7.68
N ALA A 64 6.96 10.87 7.65
CA ALA A 64 6.24 11.39 8.80
C ALA A 64 5.07 10.49 9.20
N ARG A 65 4.34 9.95 8.22
CA ARG A 65 3.20 9.09 8.51
C ARG A 65 3.61 7.77 9.17
N VAL A 66 4.67 7.13 8.69
CA VAL A 66 5.13 5.87 9.30
C VAL A 66 5.76 6.10 10.66
N ARG A 67 6.49 7.21 10.85
CA ARG A 67 7.07 7.55 12.16
C ARG A 67 6.02 7.82 13.21
N GLU A 68 4.91 8.45 12.84
CA GLU A 68 3.79 8.67 13.75
C GLU A 68 3.24 7.36 14.31
N LYS A 69 3.31 6.28 13.52
CA LYS A 69 2.89 4.95 13.94
C LYS A 69 4.02 4.16 14.65
N GLY A 70 5.16 4.81 14.88
CA GLY A 70 6.29 4.20 15.59
C GLY A 70 7.21 3.36 14.73
N TYR A 71 7.10 3.44 13.41
CA TYR A 71 7.96 2.67 12.51
C TYR A 71 9.30 3.37 12.29
N ARG A 72 10.38 2.66 12.57
CA ARG A 72 11.74 3.10 12.29
C ARG A 72 12.24 2.40 11.03
N PHE A 73 12.98 3.09 10.18
CA PHE A 73 13.36 2.56 8.87
C PHE A 73 14.68 3.11 8.37
N CYS A 74 15.32 2.35 7.47
CA CYS A 74 16.40 2.82 6.63
C CYS A 74 15.95 2.96 5.16
N TRP A 75 14.80 2.36 4.78
CA TRP A 75 14.25 2.45 3.44
C TRP A 75 12.73 2.37 3.49
N LEU A 76 12.09 3.17 2.64
CA LEU A 76 10.63 3.16 2.45
C LEU A 76 10.27 3.29 0.98
N ALA A 77 9.16 2.69 0.59
CA ALA A 77 8.52 2.89 -0.71
C ALA A 77 7.01 2.85 -0.54
N GLU A 78 6.28 3.62 -1.34
CA GLU A 78 4.82 3.70 -1.25
C GLU A 78 4.22 3.60 -2.64
N ASN A 79 3.20 2.75 -2.78
CA ASN A 79 2.35 2.72 -3.97
C ASN A 79 0.92 3.09 -3.61
N LEU A 80 0.28 3.86 -4.47
CA LEU A 80 -1.10 4.31 -4.29
C LEU A 80 -1.94 3.82 -5.47
N SER A 81 -3.24 3.59 -5.23
CA SER A 81 -4.19 3.21 -6.28
C SER A 81 -5.56 3.81 -5.98
N TRP A 82 -6.25 4.21 -7.04
CA TRP A 82 -7.66 4.56 -7.03
C TRP A 82 -8.38 3.74 -8.09
N ARG A 83 -9.46 3.07 -7.68
CA ARG A 83 -10.28 2.25 -8.58
C ARG A 83 -11.76 2.56 -8.37
N ARG A 84 -12.50 2.63 -9.45
CA ARG A 84 -13.91 2.94 -9.46
C ARG A 84 -14.62 2.04 -10.48
N ASP A 85 -15.72 1.43 -10.07
CA ASP A 85 -16.58 0.64 -10.97
C ASP A 85 -18.01 0.67 -10.45
N GLU A 86 -18.97 0.99 -11.31
CA GLU A 86 -20.38 1.05 -10.93
C GLU A 86 -20.92 -0.31 -10.45
N LYS A 87 -20.40 -1.40 -11.01
CA LYS A 87 -20.78 -2.76 -10.62
C LYS A 87 -20.07 -3.21 -9.34
N GLY A 88 -19.08 -2.45 -8.88
CA GLY A 88 -18.27 -2.78 -7.73
C GLY A 88 -17.21 -3.82 -8.04
N TYR A 89 -16.75 -4.49 -6.98
CA TYR A 89 -15.67 -5.48 -7.08
C TYR A 89 -15.90 -6.61 -6.08
N THR A 90 -15.53 -7.83 -6.44
CA THR A 90 -15.25 -8.86 -5.44
C THR A 90 -13.91 -8.54 -4.77
N THR A 91 -13.65 -9.16 -3.64
CA THR A 91 -12.38 -9.01 -2.91
C THR A 91 -11.18 -9.31 -3.82
N SER A 92 -11.20 -10.46 -4.49
CA SER A 92 -10.09 -10.86 -5.38
C SER A 92 -9.97 -9.98 -6.61
N ALA A 93 -11.09 -9.50 -7.15
CA ALA A 93 -11.08 -8.62 -8.32
C ALA A 93 -10.46 -7.26 -8.00
N LEU A 94 -10.80 -6.67 -6.85
CA LEU A 94 -10.19 -5.40 -6.44
C LEU A 94 -8.69 -5.56 -6.22
N ALA A 95 -8.30 -6.56 -5.43
CA ALA A 95 -6.89 -6.82 -5.17
C ALA A 95 -6.10 -7.06 -6.47
N GLY A 96 -6.64 -7.89 -7.36
CA GLY A 96 -6.02 -8.19 -8.66
C GLY A 96 -5.86 -6.96 -9.54
N THR A 97 -6.91 -6.13 -9.63
CA THR A 97 -6.88 -4.89 -10.41
C THR A 97 -5.83 -3.91 -9.88
N VAL A 98 -5.75 -3.76 -8.56
CA VAL A 98 -4.78 -2.87 -7.91
C VAL A 98 -3.35 -3.34 -8.19
N VAL A 99 -3.04 -4.61 -7.89
CA VAL A 99 -1.68 -5.14 -8.06
C VAL A 99 -1.27 -5.20 -9.53
N THR A 100 -2.17 -5.58 -10.43
CA THR A 100 -1.91 -5.59 -11.87
C THR A 100 -1.60 -4.17 -12.36
N GLY A 101 -2.34 -3.18 -11.90
CA GLY A 101 -2.07 -1.78 -12.22
C GLY A 101 -0.67 -1.34 -11.79
N TRP A 102 -0.26 -1.72 -10.59
CA TRP A 102 1.09 -1.42 -10.10
C TRP A 102 2.17 -2.16 -10.89
N LYS A 103 1.94 -3.43 -11.26
CA LYS A 103 2.89 -4.21 -12.07
C LYS A 103 3.09 -3.59 -13.47
N ASN A 104 2.06 -2.96 -14.02
CA ASN A 104 2.08 -2.37 -15.36
C ASN A 104 2.59 -0.92 -15.38
N SER A 105 2.94 -0.36 -14.24
CA SER A 105 3.49 1.00 -14.11
C SER A 105 4.94 0.89 -13.65
N SER A 106 5.90 1.39 -14.43
CA SER A 106 7.32 1.19 -14.17
C SER A 106 7.77 1.63 -12.78
N GLY A 107 7.30 2.79 -12.30
CA GLY A 107 7.64 3.30 -10.97
C GLY A 107 7.06 2.45 -9.85
N HIS A 108 5.77 2.10 -9.94
CA HIS A 108 5.11 1.25 -8.95
C HIS A 108 5.71 -0.16 -8.94
N ARG A 109 5.98 -0.71 -10.12
CA ARG A 109 6.60 -2.02 -10.25
C ARG A 109 7.99 -2.04 -9.61
N ALA A 110 8.79 -1.00 -9.84
CA ALA A 110 10.13 -0.88 -9.26
C ALA A 110 10.07 -0.87 -7.73
N ASN A 111 9.07 -0.19 -7.14
CA ASN A 111 8.88 -0.19 -5.69
C ASN A 111 8.64 -1.61 -5.16
N MET A 112 7.72 -2.36 -5.80
CA MET A 112 7.41 -3.74 -5.37
C MET A 112 8.58 -4.70 -5.62
N ALA A 113 9.44 -4.42 -6.59
CA ALA A 113 10.60 -5.25 -6.93
C ALA A 113 11.89 -4.78 -6.22
N SER A 114 11.80 -3.84 -5.29
CA SER A 114 12.98 -3.34 -4.60
C SER A 114 13.63 -4.42 -3.75
N PRO A 115 14.94 -4.66 -3.91
CA PRO A 115 15.66 -5.59 -3.04
C PRO A 115 15.91 -5.00 -1.64
N LYS A 116 15.60 -3.72 -1.43
CA LYS A 116 15.89 -3.01 -0.18
C LYS A 116 14.77 -3.13 0.84
N VAL A 117 13.55 -3.48 0.43
CA VAL A 117 12.42 -3.60 1.36
C VAL A 117 12.29 -5.04 1.85
N THR A 118 11.83 -5.18 3.11
CA THR A 118 11.68 -6.49 3.77
C THR A 118 10.31 -6.64 4.45
N GLN A 119 9.58 -5.55 4.62
CA GLN A 119 8.29 -5.53 5.33
C GLN A 119 7.24 -4.76 4.54
N ILE A 120 5.96 -5.04 4.80
CA ILE A 120 4.84 -4.45 4.08
C ILE A 120 3.65 -4.18 5.01
N GLY A 121 2.95 -3.10 4.74
CA GLY A 121 1.62 -2.83 5.26
C GLY A 121 0.73 -2.31 4.12
N VAL A 122 -0.55 -2.70 4.15
CA VAL A 122 -1.53 -2.31 3.14
C VAL A 122 -2.78 -1.79 3.82
N GLY A 123 -3.35 -0.72 3.28
CA GLY A 123 -4.64 -0.19 3.68
C GLY A 123 -5.52 0.02 2.46
N VAL A 124 -6.80 -0.32 2.60
CA VAL A 124 -7.82 -0.08 1.56
C VAL A 124 -9.01 0.61 2.20
N ALA A 125 -9.47 1.69 1.59
CA ALA A 125 -10.63 2.45 2.09
C ALA A 125 -11.59 2.74 0.95
N ARG A 126 -12.89 2.70 1.28
CA ARG A 126 -13.95 3.09 0.34
C ARG A 126 -14.23 4.58 0.47
N ALA A 127 -14.28 5.28 -0.67
CA ALA A 127 -14.70 6.68 -0.70
C ALA A 127 -16.22 6.79 -0.50
N PRO A 128 -16.72 7.89 0.09
CA PRO A 128 -18.16 8.12 0.19
C PRO A 128 -18.79 8.27 -1.19
N GLY A 129 -20.08 7.94 -1.28
CA GLY A 129 -20.85 8.07 -2.52
C GLY A 129 -21.47 6.75 -2.96
N ALA A 130 -22.38 6.84 -3.94
CA ALA A 130 -23.14 5.69 -4.42
C ALA A 130 -22.29 4.74 -5.27
N THR A 131 -21.41 5.28 -6.11
CA THR A 131 -20.53 4.47 -6.95
C THR A 131 -19.36 3.94 -6.13
N PRO A 132 -19.10 2.62 -6.13
CA PRO A 132 -17.98 2.07 -5.38
C PRO A 132 -16.63 2.60 -5.88
N GLN A 133 -15.89 3.25 -4.99
CA GLN A 133 -14.55 3.77 -5.24
C GLN A 133 -13.65 3.38 -4.09
N PHE A 134 -12.45 2.93 -4.41
CA PHE A 134 -11.52 2.40 -3.42
C PHE A 134 -10.14 3.01 -3.61
N TYR A 135 -9.56 3.46 -2.49
CA TYR A 135 -8.20 3.94 -2.40
C TYR A 135 -7.37 2.89 -1.68
N SER A 136 -6.27 2.48 -2.29
CA SER A 136 -5.37 1.49 -1.72
C SER A 136 -3.99 2.11 -1.53
N VAL A 137 -3.39 1.85 -0.38
CA VAL A 137 -2.05 2.30 -0.03
C VAL A 137 -1.22 1.08 0.34
N GLN A 138 -0.06 0.95 -0.31
CA GLN A 138 0.92 -0.09 -0.02
C GLN A 138 2.20 0.60 0.44
N ILE A 139 2.62 0.32 1.68
CA ILE A 139 3.88 0.86 2.21
C ILE A 139 4.82 -0.31 2.45
N MET A 140 6.00 -0.23 1.86
CA MET A 140 7.05 -1.24 2.03
C MET A 140 8.24 -0.58 2.69
N GLY A 141 8.87 -1.28 3.62
CA GLY A 141 9.94 -0.70 4.40
C GLY A 141 11.00 -1.72 4.80
N ARG A 142 12.11 -1.18 5.29
CA ARG A 142 13.18 -1.95 5.90
C ARG A 142 13.58 -1.29 7.22
N PRO A 143 13.56 -2.04 8.34
CA PRO A 143 14.04 -1.50 9.61
C PRO A 143 15.53 -1.20 9.56
N PRO A 144 16.04 -0.30 10.42
CA PRO A 144 17.48 -0.06 10.50
C PRO A 144 18.23 -1.32 10.93
N GLY A 145 19.45 -1.45 10.46
CA GLY A 145 20.31 -2.58 10.81
C GLY A 145 21.70 -2.41 10.24
N LYS A 146 22.47 -3.48 10.26
CA LYS A 146 23.84 -3.48 9.72
C LYS A 146 23.80 -3.14 8.23
N GLY A 147 24.56 -2.12 7.82
CA GLY A 147 24.60 -1.66 6.43
C GLY A 147 23.40 -0.87 5.98
N CYS A 148 22.46 -0.58 6.90
CA CYS A 148 21.25 0.18 6.58
C CYS A 148 20.91 1.07 7.79
N PRO A 149 21.57 2.24 7.90
CA PRO A 149 21.35 3.12 9.05
C PRO A 149 19.98 3.77 9.00
N GLU A 150 19.43 4.06 10.17
CA GLU A 150 18.14 4.73 10.28
C GLU A 150 18.17 6.08 9.58
N VAL A 151 17.11 6.36 8.80
CA VAL A 151 16.95 7.68 8.19
C VAL A 151 16.65 8.69 9.31
N PRO A 152 17.46 9.75 9.44
CA PRO A 152 17.27 10.70 10.53
C PRO A 152 15.98 11.51 10.35
N ARG A 153 15.42 11.94 11.49
CA ARG A 153 14.32 12.90 11.49
C ARG A 153 14.85 14.27 11.08
N ARG A 154 14.05 14.95 10.27
CA ARG A 154 14.35 16.32 9.86
C ARG A 154 13.60 17.34 10.72
#